data_1fdfb68d1db7858c857bc530ebeda62b
#
_entry.id   1fdfb68d1db7858c857bc530ebeda62b
#
_cell.length_a   1.000
_cell.length_b   1.000
_cell.length_c   1.000
_cell.angle_alpha   90.00
_cell.angle_beta   90.00
_cell.angle_gamma   90.00
#
_symmetry.space_group_name_H-M   'P 1'
#
loop_
_entity.id
_entity.type
_entity.pdbx_description
1 polymer ?
#
loop_
_entity_poly.entity_id
_entity_poly.type
_entity_poly.pdbx_seq_one_letter_code
_entity_poly.pdbx_strand_id
1 'polypeptide(L)'
;SPAGYQPYDSVLMLLAALEDPGLTVLPTHRVTTTPLPTYDKVRALLVDQFELQEFPFTTGTQGAVRAQFIEALRTNGRKVPMFGLALKGDSRYVTLALKPAHRPPAQASPRAKLDVSLLQQLVVATLCPTPQEQEAILYTKDDHEALDWVAKGTGTGALLLNATKVSEVQAVATAGERMPHKSTYFFPKPLTGLVM
;
A
#
# COMPACT_ATOMS: atom_id res chain seq x y z
N SER A 1 -0.70 26.59 -37.74
CA SER A 1 -0.87 25.14 -37.40
C SER A 1 -1.17 24.39 -38.71
N PRO A 2 -0.68 23.15 -38.89
CA PRO A 2 -1.11 22.30 -40.01
C PRO A 2 -2.63 22.20 -40.01
N ALA A 3 -3.23 22.26 -41.22
CA ALA A 3 -4.67 22.15 -41.37
C ALA A 3 -5.14 20.80 -40.77
N GLY A 4 -6.02 20.85 -39.78
CA GLY A 4 -6.58 19.70 -39.07
C GLY A 4 -6.07 19.46 -37.65
N TYR A 5 -4.99 20.09 -37.21
CA TYR A 5 -4.50 19.94 -35.81
C TYR A 5 -5.35 20.74 -34.85
N GLN A 6 -5.86 20.09 -33.79
CA GLN A 6 -6.65 20.71 -32.73
C GLN A 6 -5.87 20.70 -31.41
N PRO A 7 -6.11 21.67 -30.49
CA PRO A 7 -5.43 21.69 -29.19
C PRO A 7 -5.59 20.40 -28.37
N TYR A 8 -6.69 19.69 -28.53
CA TYR A 8 -6.95 18.41 -27.87
C TYR A 8 -6.26 17.19 -28.51
N ASP A 9 -5.58 17.37 -29.65
CA ASP A 9 -4.75 16.33 -30.28
C ASP A 9 -3.40 16.18 -29.57
N SER A 10 -3.13 17.02 -28.56
CA SER A 10 -1.90 16.99 -27.76
C SER A 10 -2.20 16.84 -26.28
N VAL A 11 -1.27 16.20 -25.58
CA VAL A 11 -1.26 16.12 -24.13
C VAL A 11 0.11 16.58 -23.61
N LEU A 12 0.08 17.40 -22.55
CA LEU A 12 1.32 17.78 -21.86
C LEU A 12 1.85 16.59 -21.09
N MET A 13 3.11 16.22 -21.31
CA MET A 13 3.81 15.14 -20.63
C MET A 13 5.04 15.68 -19.93
N LEU A 14 5.22 15.30 -18.66
CA LEU A 14 6.48 15.46 -17.94
C LEU A 14 7.24 14.13 -17.99
N LEU A 15 8.43 14.14 -18.54
CA LEU A 15 9.33 13.00 -18.57
C LEU A 15 10.44 13.21 -17.52
N ALA A 16 10.63 12.19 -16.68
CA ALA A 16 11.72 12.15 -15.71
C ALA A 16 12.54 10.87 -15.94
N ALA A 17 13.86 10.96 -15.77
CA ALA A 17 14.70 9.77 -15.80
C ALA A 17 14.38 8.87 -14.59
N LEU A 18 14.38 7.55 -14.82
CA LEU A 18 14.13 6.58 -13.72
C LEU A 18 15.24 6.59 -12.67
N GLU A 19 16.44 6.99 -13.09
CA GLU A 19 17.64 7.10 -12.27
C GLU A 19 17.76 8.47 -11.57
N ASP A 20 16.81 9.37 -11.78
CA ASP A 20 16.84 10.70 -11.15
C ASP A 20 16.72 10.54 -9.63
N PRO A 21 17.74 11.00 -8.86
CA PRO A 21 17.74 10.88 -7.40
C PRO A 21 16.64 11.70 -6.73
N GLY A 22 16.06 12.68 -7.43
CA GLY A 22 14.90 13.44 -6.98
C GLY A 22 13.57 12.70 -7.14
N LEU A 23 13.55 11.60 -7.92
CA LEU A 23 12.35 10.80 -8.12
C LEU A 23 12.14 9.83 -6.95
N THR A 24 11.19 10.13 -6.09
CA THR A 24 10.84 9.28 -4.95
C THR A 24 9.46 8.67 -5.15
N VAL A 25 9.33 7.38 -4.88
CA VAL A 25 8.04 6.69 -4.81
C VAL A 25 7.68 6.51 -3.33
N LEU A 26 6.55 7.05 -2.92
CA LEU A 26 6.02 6.89 -1.58
C LEU A 26 4.98 5.76 -1.56
N PRO A 27 4.82 5.09 -0.41
CA PRO A 27 3.79 4.06 -0.25
C PRO A 27 2.40 4.66 -0.35
N THR A 28 1.41 3.82 -0.61
CA THR A 28 0.00 4.22 -0.56
C THR A 28 -0.72 3.32 0.43
N HIS A 29 -0.70 3.72 1.70
CA HIS A 29 -1.38 3.01 2.78
C HIS A 29 -2.89 3.07 2.58
N ARG A 30 -3.58 2.07 3.09
CA ARG A 30 -5.05 1.92 2.99
C ARG A 30 -5.66 2.00 4.36
N VAL A 31 -6.70 2.82 4.51
CA VAL A 31 -7.47 2.92 5.75
C VAL A 31 -8.92 2.63 5.41
N THR A 32 -9.44 1.55 5.99
CA THR A 32 -10.83 1.15 5.81
C THR A 32 -11.74 2.00 6.68
N THR A 33 -12.93 2.33 6.19
CA THR A 33 -13.96 3.04 6.95
C THR A 33 -15.14 2.14 7.29
N THR A 34 -15.27 1.00 6.63
CA THR A 34 -16.26 -0.04 6.94
C THR A 34 -15.80 -0.89 8.11
N PRO A 35 -16.70 -1.39 8.95
CA PRO A 35 -16.37 -2.21 10.10
C PRO A 35 -15.54 -3.44 9.70
N LEU A 36 -14.40 -3.63 10.34
CA LEU A 36 -13.61 -4.85 10.20
C LEU A 36 -13.93 -5.85 11.33
N PRO A 37 -13.68 -7.14 11.09
CA PRO A 37 -13.78 -8.16 12.14
C PRO A 37 -12.80 -7.88 13.28
N THR A 38 -13.06 -8.48 14.46
CA THR A 38 -12.11 -8.48 15.58
C THR A 38 -10.79 -9.14 15.20
N TYR A 39 -9.72 -8.81 15.94
CA TYR A 39 -8.39 -9.36 15.65
C TYR A 39 -8.37 -10.89 15.57
N ASP A 40 -9.04 -11.59 16.47
CA ASP A 40 -9.06 -13.06 16.46
C ASP A 40 -9.67 -13.63 15.17
N LYS A 41 -10.71 -13.00 14.65
CA LYS A 41 -11.30 -13.38 13.35
C LYS A 41 -10.37 -13.05 12.20
N VAL A 42 -9.76 -11.85 12.20
CA VAL A 42 -8.78 -11.45 11.19
C VAL A 42 -7.59 -12.42 11.19
N ARG A 43 -7.08 -12.75 12.37
CA ARG A 43 -5.99 -13.73 12.53
C ARG A 43 -6.37 -15.07 11.95
N ALA A 44 -7.55 -15.59 12.27
CA ALA A 44 -8.05 -16.87 11.73
C ALA A 44 -8.15 -16.87 10.20
N LEU A 45 -8.53 -15.75 9.58
CA LEU A 45 -8.64 -15.61 8.12
C LEU A 45 -7.27 -15.55 7.42
N LEU A 46 -6.25 -15.00 8.07
CA LEU A 46 -4.97 -14.69 7.44
C LEU A 46 -3.84 -15.63 7.85
N VAL A 47 -3.97 -16.38 8.95
CA VAL A 47 -2.88 -17.21 9.52
C VAL A 47 -2.39 -18.32 8.60
N ASP A 48 -3.22 -18.79 7.68
CA ASP A 48 -2.79 -19.78 6.69
C ASP A 48 -1.77 -19.20 5.72
N GLN A 49 -2.00 -17.99 5.24
CA GLN A 49 -1.19 -17.32 4.22
C GLN A 49 -0.03 -16.51 4.80
N PHE A 50 -0.18 -15.99 6.02
CA PHE A 50 0.77 -15.07 6.63
C PHE A 50 1.34 -15.59 7.94
N GLU A 51 2.58 -15.23 8.20
CA GLU A 51 3.19 -15.26 9.52
C GLU A 51 2.90 -13.91 10.19
N LEU A 52 2.23 -13.97 11.37
CA LEU A 52 1.80 -12.78 12.09
C LEU A 52 2.72 -12.51 13.28
N GLN A 53 3.24 -11.27 13.35
CA GLN A 53 3.98 -10.79 14.52
C GLN A 53 3.21 -9.64 15.16
N GLU A 54 2.88 -9.82 16.44
CA GLU A 54 2.12 -8.85 17.23
C GLU A 54 3.05 -7.88 17.95
N PHE A 55 2.63 -6.62 18.03
CA PHE A 55 3.28 -5.53 18.74
C PHE A 55 2.27 -4.93 19.74
N PRO A 56 2.08 -5.57 20.88
CA PRO A 56 1.11 -5.08 21.88
C PRO A 56 1.61 -3.79 22.55
N PHE A 57 0.67 -2.90 22.87
CA PHE A 57 0.98 -1.63 23.53
C PHE A 57 -0.06 -1.28 24.58
N THR A 58 0.35 -0.38 25.47
CA THR A 58 -0.50 0.37 26.41
C THR A 58 -0.50 1.84 25.98
N THR A 59 -1.37 2.65 26.58
CA THR A 59 -1.39 4.11 26.32
C THR A 59 -0.01 4.75 26.51
N GLY A 60 0.77 4.31 27.50
CA GLY A 60 2.12 4.86 27.77
C GLY A 60 3.21 4.36 26.82
N THR A 61 3.03 3.21 26.18
CA THR A 61 4.05 2.59 25.31
C THR A 61 3.71 2.69 23.83
N GLN A 62 2.53 3.16 23.46
CA GLN A 62 2.03 3.18 22.09
C GLN A 62 3.00 3.84 21.10
N GLY A 63 3.59 4.99 21.44
CA GLY A 63 4.51 5.70 20.56
C GLY A 63 5.79 4.91 20.26
N ALA A 64 6.39 4.30 21.27
CA ALA A 64 7.60 3.48 21.12
C ALA A 64 7.30 2.20 20.31
N VAL A 65 6.17 1.53 20.61
CA VAL A 65 5.76 0.31 19.92
C VAL A 65 5.38 0.61 18.45
N ARG A 66 4.74 1.76 18.18
CA ARG A 66 4.47 2.23 16.82
C ARG A 66 5.77 2.36 15.99
N ALA A 67 6.80 2.97 16.59
CA ALA A 67 8.10 3.10 15.91
C ALA A 67 8.74 1.73 15.61
N GLN A 68 8.70 0.81 16.57
CA GLN A 68 9.20 -0.56 16.38
C GLN A 68 8.43 -1.31 15.29
N PHE A 69 7.12 -1.20 15.27
CA PHE A 69 6.27 -1.80 14.26
C PHE A 69 6.57 -1.27 12.85
N ILE A 70 6.65 0.05 12.68
CA ILE A 70 6.97 0.68 11.38
C ILE A 70 8.37 0.26 10.93
N GLU A 71 9.35 0.25 11.83
CA GLU A 71 10.72 -0.16 11.50
C GLU A 71 10.79 -1.65 11.11
N ALA A 72 10.06 -2.52 11.82
CA ALA A 72 9.96 -3.94 11.47
C ALA A 72 9.36 -4.13 10.07
N LEU A 73 8.28 -3.39 9.75
CA LEU A 73 7.66 -3.42 8.42
C LEU A 73 8.65 -2.98 7.33
N ARG A 74 9.36 -1.86 7.56
CA ARG A 74 10.31 -1.32 6.58
C ARG A 74 11.51 -2.24 6.36
N THR A 75 12.11 -2.74 7.42
CA THR A 75 13.33 -3.56 7.36
C THR A 75 13.07 -4.96 6.83
N ASN A 76 12.07 -5.66 7.38
CA ASN A 76 11.76 -7.03 6.97
C ASN A 76 11.03 -7.08 5.63
N GLY A 77 10.18 -6.10 5.33
CA GLY A 77 9.48 -6.00 4.07
C GLY A 77 10.37 -5.73 2.85
N ARG A 78 11.66 -5.43 3.05
CA ARG A 78 12.65 -5.45 1.95
C ARG A 78 13.03 -6.85 1.49
N LYS A 79 12.82 -7.85 2.34
CA LYS A 79 13.23 -9.24 2.12
C LYS A 79 12.07 -10.13 1.67
N VAL A 80 10.88 -9.86 2.18
CA VAL A 80 9.66 -10.63 1.91
C VAL A 80 8.47 -9.70 1.77
N PRO A 81 7.44 -10.03 0.98
CA PRO A 81 6.19 -9.28 0.97
C PRO A 81 5.63 -9.22 2.39
N MET A 82 5.48 -8.01 2.92
CA MET A 82 5.06 -7.78 4.30
C MET A 82 4.13 -6.59 4.39
N PHE A 83 3.09 -6.72 5.22
CA PHE A 83 2.09 -5.69 5.43
C PHE A 83 1.94 -5.39 6.91
N GLY A 84 1.54 -4.17 7.22
CA GLY A 84 1.18 -3.77 8.56
C GLY A 84 -0.34 -3.73 8.71
N LEU A 85 -0.84 -4.09 9.89
CA LEU A 85 -2.25 -4.04 10.24
C LEU A 85 -2.42 -3.36 11.58
N ALA A 86 -3.37 -2.42 11.66
CA ALA A 86 -3.90 -1.86 12.89
C ALA A 86 -5.42 -1.88 12.84
N LEU A 87 -6.07 -2.26 13.93
CA LEU A 87 -7.53 -2.30 14.04
C LEU A 87 -8.02 -1.30 15.10
N LYS A 88 -9.15 -0.66 14.83
CA LYS A 88 -9.79 0.25 15.77
C LYS A 88 -10.20 -0.49 17.05
N GLY A 89 -9.81 0.08 18.19
CA GLY A 89 -10.13 -0.50 19.51
C GLY A 89 -9.24 -1.67 19.93
N ASP A 90 -8.29 -2.09 19.09
CA ASP A 90 -7.27 -3.06 19.48
C ASP A 90 -6.01 -2.36 20.01
N SER A 91 -5.36 -2.97 20.98
CA SER A 91 -4.14 -2.44 21.63
C SER A 91 -2.88 -3.12 21.10
N ARG A 92 -2.84 -3.42 19.79
CA ARG A 92 -1.66 -3.98 19.11
C ARG A 92 -1.57 -3.50 17.67
N TYR A 93 -0.35 -3.46 17.17
CA TYR A 93 -0.06 -3.47 15.73
C TYR A 93 0.38 -4.87 15.32
N VAL A 94 0.20 -5.24 14.06
CA VAL A 94 0.55 -6.58 13.57
C VAL A 94 1.26 -6.48 12.24
N THR A 95 2.40 -7.17 12.09
CA THR A 95 2.98 -7.39 10.76
C THR A 95 2.51 -8.73 10.19
N LEU A 96 2.25 -8.74 8.88
CA LEU A 96 1.78 -9.88 8.10
C LEU A 96 2.86 -10.20 7.07
N ALA A 97 3.73 -11.18 7.33
CA ALA A 97 4.76 -11.63 6.38
C ALA A 97 4.21 -12.78 5.53
N LEU A 98 4.22 -12.62 4.21
CA LEU A 98 3.70 -13.65 3.30
C LEU A 98 4.57 -14.90 3.35
N LYS A 99 3.96 -16.03 3.69
CA LYS A 99 4.64 -17.32 3.77
C LYS A 99 5.17 -17.76 2.39
N PRO A 100 6.30 -18.47 2.32
CA PRO A 100 6.91 -18.90 1.07
C PRO A 100 5.95 -19.67 0.14
N ALA A 101 5.10 -20.52 0.70
CA ALA A 101 4.13 -21.34 -0.05
C ALA A 101 3.08 -20.51 -0.80
N HIS A 102 2.82 -19.28 -0.36
CA HIS A 102 1.80 -18.40 -0.96
C HIS A 102 2.40 -17.28 -1.81
N ARG A 103 3.72 -17.25 -1.97
CA ARG A 103 4.39 -16.26 -2.83
C ARG A 103 4.14 -16.57 -4.30
N PRO A 104 4.00 -15.54 -5.15
CA PRO A 104 3.89 -15.75 -6.59
C PRO A 104 5.08 -16.56 -7.11
N PRO A 105 4.86 -17.52 -8.02
CA PRO A 105 5.94 -18.29 -8.61
C PRO A 105 6.88 -17.41 -9.44
N ALA A 106 8.11 -17.90 -9.70
CA ALA A 106 9.13 -17.13 -10.41
C ALA A 106 8.65 -16.62 -11.79
N GLN A 107 7.85 -17.41 -12.50
CA GLN A 107 7.27 -17.11 -13.81
C GLN A 107 6.02 -16.20 -13.75
N ALA A 108 5.52 -15.86 -12.56
CA ALA A 108 4.38 -14.94 -12.46
C ALA A 108 4.74 -13.56 -13.04
N SER A 109 3.73 -12.85 -13.56
CA SER A 109 3.92 -11.53 -14.16
C SER A 109 4.50 -10.53 -13.14
N PRO A 110 5.26 -9.53 -13.59
CA PRO A 110 5.77 -8.49 -12.70
C PRO A 110 4.68 -7.83 -11.85
N ARG A 111 3.52 -7.55 -12.45
CA ARG A 111 2.37 -6.98 -11.74
C ARG A 111 1.86 -7.88 -10.62
N ALA A 112 1.80 -9.19 -10.84
CA ALA A 112 1.31 -10.13 -9.83
C ALA A 112 2.25 -10.24 -8.61
N LYS A 113 3.53 -9.90 -8.77
CA LYS A 113 4.54 -9.93 -7.71
C LYS A 113 4.59 -8.66 -6.85
N LEU A 114 3.92 -7.59 -7.26
CA LEU A 114 3.90 -6.34 -6.51
C LEU A 114 3.24 -6.52 -5.13
N ASP A 115 3.84 -5.95 -4.10
CA ASP A 115 3.25 -5.92 -2.75
C ASP A 115 1.83 -5.35 -2.76
N VAL A 116 1.57 -4.33 -3.57
CA VAL A 116 0.23 -3.74 -3.73
C VAL A 116 -0.79 -4.72 -4.31
N SER A 117 -0.38 -5.58 -5.26
CA SER A 117 -1.24 -6.61 -5.83
C SER A 117 -1.54 -7.72 -4.82
N LEU A 118 -0.51 -8.15 -4.08
CA LEU A 118 -0.62 -9.16 -3.03
C LEU A 118 -1.50 -8.67 -1.88
N LEU A 119 -1.30 -7.43 -1.42
CA LEU A 119 -2.16 -6.81 -0.41
C LEU A 119 -3.61 -6.78 -0.86
N GLN A 120 -3.87 -6.38 -2.12
CA GLN A 120 -5.22 -6.31 -2.66
C GLN A 120 -5.89 -7.69 -2.72
N GLN A 121 -5.18 -8.69 -3.22
CA GLN A 121 -5.74 -10.03 -3.43
C GLN A 121 -5.91 -10.83 -2.14
N LEU A 122 -4.92 -10.76 -1.24
CA LEU A 122 -4.84 -11.66 -0.10
C LEU A 122 -5.41 -11.03 1.19
N VAL A 123 -5.33 -9.72 1.34
CA VAL A 123 -5.76 -9.04 2.56
C VAL A 123 -7.02 -8.21 2.33
N VAL A 124 -7.00 -7.28 1.36
CA VAL A 124 -8.13 -6.38 1.13
C VAL A 124 -9.37 -7.17 0.68
N ALA A 125 -9.23 -8.07 -0.29
CA ALA A 125 -10.35 -8.90 -0.75
C ALA A 125 -10.91 -9.82 0.33
N THR A 126 -10.10 -10.20 1.31
CA THR A 126 -10.52 -11.04 2.46
C THR A 126 -11.24 -10.22 3.52
N LEU A 127 -10.74 -9.01 3.84
CA LEU A 127 -11.28 -8.17 4.91
C LEU A 127 -12.39 -7.22 4.44
N CYS A 128 -12.40 -6.87 3.15
CA CYS A 128 -13.38 -5.99 2.49
C CYS A 128 -13.86 -6.68 1.21
N PRO A 129 -14.70 -7.73 1.31
CA PRO A 129 -15.03 -8.59 0.18
C PRO A 129 -15.94 -7.93 -0.86
N THR A 130 -16.67 -6.88 -0.50
CA THR A 130 -17.60 -6.22 -1.42
C THR A 130 -16.95 -5.02 -2.14
N PRO A 131 -17.36 -4.69 -3.38
CA PRO A 131 -16.90 -3.51 -4.09
C PRO A 131 -17.12 -2.22 -3.28
N GLN A 132 -18.27 -2.08 -2.61
CA GLN A 132 -18.60 -0.90 -1.80
C GLN A 132 -17.63 -0.70 -0.63
N GLU A 133 -17.21 -1.78 0.05
CA GLU A 133 -16.22 -1.72 1.11
C GLU A 133 -14.85 -1.31 0.57
N GLN A 134 -14.48 -1.77 -0.62
CA GLN A 134 -13.21 -1.39 -1.25
C GLN A 134 -13.23 0.05 -1.77
N GLU A 135 -14.35 0.56 -2.24
CA GLU A 135 -14.52 1.96 -2.65
C GLU A 135 -14.45 2.92 -1.45
N ALA A 136 -14.85 2.45 -0.26
CA ALA A 136 -14.79 3.21 0.98
C ALA A 136 -13.38 3.29 1.61
N ILE A 137 -12.34 2.74 0.95
CA ILE A 137 -10.96 2.80 1.43
C ILE A 137 -10.37 4.19 1.19
N LEU A 138 -9.86 4.80 2.25
CA LEU A 138 -9.07 6.02 2.21
C LEU A 138 -7.60 5.67 1.95
N TYR A 139 -6.87 6.62 1.36
CA TYR A 139 -5.46 6.43 1.01
C TYR A 139 -4.61 7.56 1.56
N THR A 140 -3.47 7.22 2.14
CA THR A 140 -2.43 8.17 2.54
C THR A 140 -1.04 7.62 2.25
N LYS A 141 -0.08 8.52 2.10
CA LYS A 141 1.35 8.20 1.92
C LYS A 141 2.12 8.14 3.24
N ASP A 142 1.49 8.57 4.33
CA ASP A 142 2.08 8.72 5.64
C ASP A 142 1.58 7.61 6.58
N ASP A 143 2.50 6.80 7.09
CA ASP A 143 2.20 5.68 7.98
C ASP A 143 1.67 6.14 9.35
N HIS A 144 2.19 7.26 9.86
CA HIS A 144 1.68 7.84 11.10
C HIS A 144 0.25 8.36 10.94
N GLU A 145 -0.03 9.05 9.83
CA GLU A 145 -1.38 9.53 9.51
C GLU A 145 -2.39 8.38 9.40
N ALA A 146 -2.00 7.28 8.72
CA ALA A 146 -2.86 6.09 8.61
C ALA A 146 -3.23 5.51 9.98
N LEU A 147 -2.25 5.37 10.87
CA LEU A 147 -2.45 4.87 12.23
C LEU A 147 -3.26 5.86 13.10
N ASP A 148 -3.04 7.16 12.91
CA ASP A 148 -3.78 8.20 13.63
C ASP A 148 -5.27 8.25 13.22
N TRP A 149 -5.59 8.02 11.94
CA TRP A 149 -6.98 7.93 11.50
C TRP A 149 -7.71 6.78 12.19
N VAL A 150 -7.05 5.64 12.41
CA VAL A 150 -7.62 4.53 13.17
C VAL A 150 -7.78 4.88 14.66
N ALA A 151 -6.74 5.47 15.27
CA ALA A 151 -6.76 5.86 16.68
C ALA A 151 -7.85 6.92 16.98
N LYS A 152 -8.05 7.87 16.07
CA LYS A 152 -9.08 8.93 16.16
C LYS A 152 -10.48 8.46 15.76
N GLY A 153 -10.61 7.25 15.22
CA GLY A 153 -11.88 6.66 14.81
C GLY A 153 -12.40 7.08 13.43
N THR A 154 -11.61 7.83 12.65
CA THR A 154 -11.89 8.12 11.23
C THR A 154 -11.85 6.83 10.40
N GLY A 155 -10.92 5.93 10.71
CA GLY A 155 -10.81 4.60 10.11
C GLY A 155 -11.16 3.50 11.09
N THR A 156 -11.51 2.35 10.57
CA THR A 156 -11.79 1.10 11.31
C THR A 156 -10.59 0.17 11.32
N GLY A 157 -9.71 0.31 10.33
CA GLY A 157 -8.45 -0.41 10.25
C GLY A 157 -7.50 0.25 9.26
N ALA A 158 -6.19 0.10 9.50
CA ALA A 158 -5.14 0.55 8.58
C ALA A 158 -4.33 -0.64 8.08
N LEU A 159 -4.08 -0.67 6.78
CA LEU A 159 -3.21 -1.60 6.09
C LEU A 159 -2.02 -0.81 5.55
N LEU A 160 -0.84 -1.07 6.11
CA LEU A 160 0.41 -0.44 5.72
C LEU A 160 1.19 -1.35 4.77
N LEU A 161 1.94 -0.74 3.85
CA LEU A 161 2.84 -1.46 2.93
C LEU A 161 4.07 -0.61 2.63
N ASN A 162 5.13 -1.24 2.15
CA ASN A 162 6.30 -0.52 1.66
C ASN A 162 6.02 0.12 0.30
N ALA A 163 6.79 1.14 -0.04
CA ALA A 163 6.71 1.78 -1.34
C ALA A 163 7.10 0.80 -2.46
N THR A 164 6.38 0.84 -3.57
CA THR A 164 6.76 0.14 -4.80
C THR A 164 8.11 0.70 -5.28
N LYS A 165 9.05 -0.18 -5.62
CA LYS A 165 10.36 0.23 -6.12
C LYS A 165 10.23 0.72 -7.57
N VAL A 166 11.07 1.68 -7.95
CA VAL A 166 11.13 2.18 -9.34
C VAL A 166 11.43 1.03 -10.32
N SER A 167 12.31 0.09 -9.93
CA SER A 167 12.60 -1.10 -10.72
C SER A 167 11.40 -2.03 -10.94
N GLU A 168 10.47 -2.09 -9.98
CA GLU A 168 9.22 -2.86 -10.11
C GLU A 168 8.26 -2.16 -11.08
N VAL A 169 8.18 -0.83 -11.03
CA VAL A 169 7.39 -0.05 -12.01
C VAL A 169 7.93 -0.27 -13.42
N GLN A 170 9.26 -0.22 -13.58
CA GLN A 170 9.92 -0.48 -14.85
C GLN A 170 9.63 -1.90 -15.37
N ALA A 171 9.72 -2.92 -14.51
CA ALA A 171 9.46 -4.30 -14.88
C ALA A 171 8.02 -4.49 -15.38
N VAL A 172 7.02 -3.89 -14.71
CA VAL A 172 5.61 -3.93 -15.12
C VAL A 172 5.42 -3.25 -16.47
N ALA A 173 6.01 -2.07 -16.66
CA ALA A 173 5.90 -1.31 -17.91
C ALA A 173 6.56 -2.04 -19.09
N THR A 174 7.76 -2.62 -18.88
CA THR A 174 8.49 -3.39 -19.88
C THR A 174 7.74 -4.66 -20.28
N ALA A 175 6.98 -5.25 -19.37
CA ALA A 175 6.11 -6.40 -19.68
C ALA A 175 4.81 -6.00 -20.40
N GLY A 176 4.60 -4.72 -20.72
CA GLY A 176 3.37 -4.22 -21.35
C GLY A 176 2.15 -4.22 -20.42
N GLU A 177 2.36 -4.40 -19.13
CA GLU A 177 1.30 -4.42 -18.13
C GLU A 177 1.03 -3.02 -17.56
N ARG A 178 -0.14 -2.83 -16.99
CA ARG A 178 -0.51 -1.59 -16.31
C ARG A 178 -0.34 -1.77 -14.79
N MET A 179 0.19 -0.73 -14.13
CA MET A 179 0.25 -0.69 -12.68
C MET A 179 -1.16 -0.78 -12.06
N PRO A 180 -1.30 -1.45 -10.90
CA PRO A 180 -2.56 -1.44 -10.16
C PRO A 180 -2.97 -0.03 -9.75
N HIS A 181 -4.28 0.18 -9.54
CA HIS A 181 -4.79 1.45 -9.03
C HIS A 181 -4.19 1.76 -7.65
N LYS A 182 -3.81 3.05 -7.42
CA LYS A 182 -3.20 3.49 -6.15
C LYS A 182 -2.00 2.65 -5.70
N SER A 183 -1.14 2.28 -6.65
CA SER A 183 0.08 1.47 -6.39
C SER A 183 1.33 2.32 -6.16
N THR A 184 1.34 3.56 -6.63
CA THR A 184 2.49 4.45 -6.54
C THR A 184 2.05 5.88 -6.24
N TYR A 185 2.88 6.58 -5.46
CA TYR A 185 2.78 8.02 -5.28
C TYR A 185 4.14 8.63 -5.60
N PHE A 186 4.29 9.12 -6.82
CA PHE A 186 5.52 9.82 -7.24
C PHE A 186 5.62 11.18 -6.55
N PHE A 187 6.80 11.49 -6.03
CA PHE A 187 7.08 12.76 -5.36
C PHE A 187 8.43 13.33 -5.87
N PRO A 188 8.53 14.66 -6.08
CA PRO A 188 7.45 15.65 -5.99
C PRO A 188 6.44 15.51 -7.13
N LYS A 189 5.18 15.85 -6.87
CA LYS A 189 4.18 15.96 -7.93
C LYS A 189 4.38 17.29 -8.69
N PRO A 190 4.32 17.28 -10.04
CA PRO A 190 4.27 18.51 -10.79
C PRO A 190 3.03 19.32 -10.38
N LEU A 191 3.19 20.64 -10.32
CA LEU A 191 2.08 21.53 -10.06
C LEU A 191 1.13 21.50 -11.26
N THR A 192 -0.17 21.35 -11.00
CA THR A 192 -1.22 21.45 -12.02
C THR A 192 -1.57 22.91 -12.27
N GLY A 193 -1.95 23.25 -13.52
CA GLY A 193 -2.40 24.60 -13.87
C GLY A 193 -1.29 25.62 -14.16
N LEU A 194 -0.02 25.20 -14.20
CA LEU A 194 1.09 26.07 -14.61
C LEU A 194 1.18 26.26 -16.14
N VAL A 195 0.61 25.34 -16.90
CA VAL A 195 0.53 25.40 -18.36
C VAL A 195 -0.91 25.09 -18.75
N MET A 196 -1.50 25.98 -19.56
CA MET A 196 -2.82 25.86 -20.15
C MET A 196 -2.70 25.76 -21.67
#